data_e045ca2847154f18cada12a629dfba0d
#
_entry.id   e045ca2847154f18cada12a629dfba0d
#
_cell.length_a   1.000
_cell.length_b   1.000
_cell.length_c   1.000
_cell.angle_alpha   90.00
_cell.angle_beta   90.00
_cell.angle_gamma   90.00
#
_symmetry.space_group_name_H-M   'P 1'
#
loop_
_entity.id
_entity.type
_entity.pdbx_description
1 polymer ?
#
loop_
_entity_poly.entity_id
_entity_poly.type
_entity_poly.pdbx_seq_one_letter_code
_entity_poly.pdbx_strand_id
1 'polypeptide(L)'
;MVIDTSPDGREAQVYSGTPTLVEYGVASWYGGRWIGRLTANGETYRAGDFTAAHKKLPFNTRVRVADLKTGNSIIVRVNNRGPYIKGRIIDLSAAAAKKLGTYDRGIAKVRIEALREIPLLTKSNVRAINPPKPPGVKATPPAAQTGQMPKILKTN
;
A
#
# COMPACT_ATOMS: atom_id res chain seq x y z
N MET A 1 -7.91 -5.32 -14.54
CA MET A 1 -8.64 -4.36 -13.69
C MET A 1 -9.00 -5.03 -12.38
N VAL A 2 -8.74 -4.38 -11.29
CA VAL A 2 -8.98 -4.90 -9.95
C VAL A 2 -9.84 -3.90 -9.20
N ILE A 3 -10.86 -4.40 -8.52
CA ILE A 3 -11.74 -3.55 -7.72
C ILE A 3 -11.48 -3.86 -6.26
N ASP A 4 -11.18 -2.83 -5.50
CA ASP A 4 -10.98 -2.93 -4.05
C ASP A 4 -12.32 -2.66 -3.37
N THR A 5 -12.79 -3.64 -2.63
CA THR A 5 -14.04 -3.53 -1.86
C THR A 5 -13.73 -3.61 -0.38
N SER A 6 -12.70 -2.91 0.03
CA SER A 6 -12.26 -2.91 1.43
C SER A 6 -13.38 -2.59 2.38
N PRO A 7 -13.40 -3.22 3.54
CA PRO A 7 -14.46 -2.97 4.53
C PRO A 7 -14.30 -1.67 5.31
N ASP A 8 -13.31 -0.87 4.99
CA ASP A 8 -13.05 0.38 5.69
C ASP A 8 -14.00 1.52 5.28
N GLY A 9 -15.07 1.20 4.56
CA GLY A 9 -16.10 2.16 4.23
C GLY A 9 -15.77 3.10 3.09
N ARG A 10 -14.65 2.88 2.42
CA ARG A 10 -14.29 3.71 1.27
C ARG A 10 -15.05 3.26 0.04
N GLU A 11 -15.25 4.18 -0.87
CA GLU A 11 -15.82 3.84 -2.15
C GLU A 11 -14.93 2.85 -2.88
N ALA A 12 -15.51 2.00 -3.68
CA ALA A 12 -14.77 1.03 -4.46
C ALA A 12 -13.74 1.75 -5.34
N GLN A 13 -12.51 1.28 -5.31
CA GLN A 13 -11.43 1.82 -6.12
C GLN A 13 -11.10 0.87 -7.25
N VAL A 14 -10.76 1.43 -8.39
CA VAL A 14 -10.41 0.65 -9.57
C VAL A 14 -8.92 0.79 -9.82
N TYR A 15 -8.25 -0.33 -9.98
CA TYR A 15 -6.83 -0.38 -10.25
C TYR A 15 -6.60 -1.06 -11.59
N SER A 16 -5.72 -0.51 -12.37
CA SER A 16 -5.43 -1.06 -13.70
C SER A 16 -3.99 -0.78 -14.09
N GLY A 17 -3.56 -1.47 -15.12
CA GLY A 17 -2.23 -1.28 -15.65
C GLY A 17 -1.21 -2.17 -14.99
N THR A 18 0.04 -1.91 -15.31
CA THR A 18 1.16 -2.68 -14.79
C THR A 18 1.46 -2.30 -13.35
N PRO A 19 1.60 -3.27 -12.46
CA PRO A 19 2.01 -2.95 -11.09
C PRO A 19 3.34 -2.22 -11.08
N THR A 20 3.50 -1.31 -10.12
CA THR A 20 4.76 -0.56 -9.97
C THR A 20 5.84 -1.38 -9.26
N LEU A 21 5.44 -2.47 -8.62
CA LEU A 21 6.36 -3.37 -7.95
C LEU A 21 5.70 -4.75 -7.85
N VAL A 22 6.50 -5.79 -8.10
CA VAL A 22 6.08 -7.18 -7.88
C VAL A 22 7.17 -7.85 -7.05
N GLU A 23 6.78 -8.48 -5.94
CA GLU A 23 7.73 -9.23 -5.09
C GLU A 23 7.14 -10.56 -4.70
N TYR A 24 8.03 -11.52 -4.48
CA TYR A 24 7.69 -12.84 -3.95
C TYR A 24 8.42 -13.01 -2.62
N GLY A 25 7.74 -13.53 -1.63
CA GLY A 25 8.35 -13.75 -0.32
C GLY A 25 7.33 -14.25 0.68
N VAL A 26 7.67 -14.12 1.96
CA VAL A 26 6.83 -14.60 3.04
C VAL A 26 6.03 -13.45 3.62
N ALA A 27 4.74 -13.67 3.78
CA ALA A 27 3.86 -12.79 4.55
C ALA A 27 3.66 -13.37 5.93
N SER A 28 3.53 -12.52 6.92
CA SER A 28 3.01 -12.88 8.23
C SER A 28 1.92 -11.87 8.60
N TRP A 29 1.45 -11.89 9.83
CA TRP A 29 0.47 -10.91 10.28
C TRP A 29 0.77 -10.50 11.72
N TYR A 30 0.26 -9.34 12.10
CA TYR A 30 0.41 -8.82 13.44
C TYR A 30 -0.95 -8.40 13.99
N GLY A 31 -1.09 -8.48 15.31
CA GLY A 31 -2.37 -8.17 15.95
C GLY A 31 -2.21 -8.12 17.45
N GLY A 32 -3.24 -8.42 18.19
CA GLY A 32 -3.19 -8.52 19.64
C GLY A 32 -2.60 -7.27 20.29
N ARG A 33 -1.39 -7.38 20.79
CA ARG A 33 -0.70 -6.30 21.50
C ARG A 33 -0.46 -5.03 20.70
N TRP A 34 -0.66 -5.07 19.40
CA TRP A 34 -0.47 -3.91 18.53
C TRP A 34 -1.73 -3.07 18.39
N ILE A 35 -2.90 -3.64 18.76
CA ILE A 35 -4.18 -2.94 18.64
C ILE A 35 -4.14 -1.66 19.47
N GLY A 36 -4.53 -0.56 18.86
CA GLY A 36 -4.53 0.75 19.53
C GLY A 36 -3.20 1.49 19.49
N ARG A 37 -2.12 0.84 19.02
CA ARG A 37 -0.83 1.50 18.90
C ARG A 37 -0.73 2.24 17.59
N LEU A 38 0.13 3.25 17.55
CA LEU A 38 0.36 4.00 16.33
C LEU A 38 1.20 3.18 15.34
N THR A 39 0.82 3.24 14.09
CA THR A 39 1.61 2.71 12.99
C THR A 39 2.63 3.75 12.54
N ALA A 40 3.54 3.37 11.65
CA ALA A 40 4.61 4.26 11.21
C ALA A 40 4.10 5.52 10.52
N ASN A 41 2.90 5.48 9.91
CA ASN A 41 2.33 6.67 9.30
C ASN A 41 1.48 7.52 10.26
N GLY A 42 1.43 7.15 11.54
CA GLY A 42 0.71 7.91 12.56
C GLY A 42 -0.74 7.48 12.78
N GLU A 43 -1.22 6.52 12.02
CA GLU A 43 -2.58 5.98 12.24
C GLU A 43 -2.60 5.03 13.43
N THR A 44 -3.76 4.90 14.04
CA THR A 44 -3.95 3.88 15.06
C THR A 44 -4.20 2.53 14.40
N TYR A 45 -3.47 1.50 14.80
CA TYR A 45 -3.70 0.16 14.25
C TYR A 45 -5.05 -0.38 14.70
N ARG A 46 -5.82 -0.81 13.73
CA ARG A 46 -7.11 -1.47 13.95
C ARG A 46 -7.07 -2.85 13.32
N ALA A 47 -7.36 -3.86 14.14
CA ALA A 47 -7.28 -5.24 13.66
C ALA A 47 -8.29 -5.56 12.56
N GLY A 48 -9.37 -4.80 12.46
CA GLY A 48 -10.42 -5.00 11.45
C GLY A 48 -10.17 -4.35 10.11
N ASP A 49 -9.16 -3.50 10.00
CA ASP A 49 -8.84 -2.82 8.74
C ASP A 49 -7.94 -3.69 7.87
N PHE A 50 -8.03 -3.52 6.56
CA PHE A 50 -7.15 -4.23 5.63
C PHE A 50 -5.90 -3.40 5.38
N THR A 51 -4.95 -3.52 6.28
CA THR A 51 -3.69 -2.78 6.24
C THR A 51 -2.50 -3.71 6.33
N ALA A 52 -1.31 -3.17 6.06
CA ALA A 52 -0.09 -3.96 6.11
C ALA A 52 1.14 -3.08 6.36
N ALA A 53 2.20 -3.73 6.80
CA ALA A 53 3.52 -3.15 6.90
C ALA A 53 4.36 -3.61 5.72
N HIS A 54 5.06 -2.69 5.09
CA HIS A 54 6.02 -2.97 4.03
C HIS A 54 7.26 -2.09 4.20
N LYS A 55 8.42 -2.61 3.81
CA LYS A 55 9.70 -1.93 4.08
C LYS A 55 9.86 -0.61 3.34
N LYS A 56 9.41 -0.53 2.10
CA LYS A 56 9.76 0.57 1.20
C LYS A 56 8.59 1.25 0.53
N LEU A 57 7.49 0.56 0.28
CA LEU A 57 6.37 1.16 -0.46
C LEU A 57 5.85 2.39 0.25
N PRO A 58 5.51 3.44 -0.49
CA PRO A 58 4.94 4.64 0.11
C PRO A 58 3.68 4.31 0.91
N PHE A 59 3.44 5.05 1.99
CA PHE A 59 2.21 4.91 2.74
C PHE A 59 1.01 5.18 1.82
N ASN A 60 -0.07 4.48 2.08
CA ASN A 60 -1.31 4.50 1.31
C ASN A 60 -1.23 3.77 -0.03
N THR A 61 -0.11 3.15 -0.36
CA THR A 61 -0.04 2.28 -1.52
C THR A 61 -0.97 1.09 -1.33
N ARG A 62 -1.77 0.79 -2.34
CA ARG A 62 -2.59 -0.41 -2.35
C ARG A 62 -1.76 -1.55 -2.90
N VAL A 63 -1.82 -2.67 -2.21
CA VAL A 63 -1.03 -3.85 -2.56
C VAL A 63 -1.96 -5.05 -2.67
N ARG A 64 -1.94 -5.70 -3.81
CA ARG A 64 -2.62 -6.99 -3.95
C ARG A 64 -1.69 -8.07 -3.43
N VAL A 65 -2.18 -8.85 -2.50
CA VAL A 65 -1.43 -9.95 -1.90
C VAL A 65 -2.09 -11.26 -2.30
N ALA A 66 -1.36 -12.11 -2.97
CA ALA A 66 -1.87 -13.42 -3.41
C ALA A 66 -1.15 -14.54 -2.67
N ASP A 67 -1.91 -15.43 -2.04
CA ASP A 67 -1.38 -16.62 -1.41
C ASP A 67 -1.04 -17.64 -2.49
N LEU A 68 0.21 -18.00 -2.60
CA LEU A 68 0.65 -18.92 -3.65
C LEU A 68 0.14 -20.35 -3.46
N LYS A 69 -0.28 -20.71 -2.24
CA LYS A 69 -0.79 -22.04 -1.98
C LYS A 69 -2.23 -22.20 -2.43
N THR A 70 -3.07 -21.21 -2.17
CA THR A 70 -4.51 -21.31 -2.43
C THR A 70 -4.96 -20.52 -3.66
N GLY A 71 -4.17 -19.55 -4.11
CA GLY A 71 -4.56 -18.63 -5.17
C GLY A 71 -5.47 -17.51 -4.70
N ASN A 72 -5.86 -17.48 -3.42
CA ASN A 72 -6.66 -16.39 -2.89
C ASN A 72 -5.86 -15.10 -2.88
N SER A 73 -6.53 -13.98 -3.05
CA SER A 73 -5.88 -12.68 -2.98
C SER A 73 -6.76 -11.64 -2.30
N ILE A 74 -6.11 -10.63 -1.75
CA ILE A 74 -6.77 -9.48 -1.12
C ILE A 74 -6.00 -8.22 -1.48
N ILE A 75 -6.62 -7.08 -1.29
CA ILE A 75 -5.95 -5.79 -1.41
C ILE A 75 -5.84 -5.17 -0.02
N VAL A 76 -4.63 -4.71 0.31
CA VAL A 76 -4.35 -4.04 1.58
C VAL A 76 -3.72 -2.68 1.32
N ARG A 77 -3.77 -1.81 2.31
CA ARG A 77 -3.16 -0.49 2.25
C ARG A 77 -1.94 -0.46 3.16
N VAL A 78 -0.82 0.02 2.63
CA VAL A 78 0.41 0.14 3.43
C VAL A 78 0.29 1.34 4.37
N ASN A 79 0.38 1.11 5.67
CA ASN A 79 0.36 2.17 6.66
C ASN A 79 1.45 2.00 7.72
N ASN A 80 2.31 1.00 7.57
CA ASN A 80 3.33 0.72 8.57
C ASN A 80 4.63 0.29 7.89
N ARG A 81 5.70 0.21 8.68
CA ARG A 81 7.03 -0.20 8.21
C ARG A 81 7.43 -1.55 8.82
N GLY A 82 8.18 -2.31 8.05
CA GLY A 82 8.59 -3.66 8.34
C GLY A 82 8.05 -4.61 7.30
N PRO A 83 8.18 -5.91 7.50
CA PRO A 83 8.91 -6.58 8.56
C PRO A 83 10.42 -6.52 8.34
N TYR A 84 11.18 -6.57 9.43
CA TYR A 84 12.65 -6.55 9.36
C TYR A 84 13.24 -7.93 9.65
N ILE A 85 12.50 -8.96 9.30
CA ILE A 85 12.93 -10.36 9.42
C ILE A 85 13.24 -10.87 8.02
N LYS A 86 14.39 -11.52 7.87
CA LYS A 86 14.86 -12.01 6.58
C LYS A 86 13.81 -12.93 5.93
N GLY A 87 13.56 -12.69 4.65
CA GLY A 87 12.61 -13.49 3.88
C GLY A 87 11.16 -13.03 3.99
N ARG A 88 10.82 -12.24 5.01
CA ARG A 88 9.48 -11.67 5.12
C ARG A 88 9.42 -10.34 4.39
N ILE A 89 8.41 -10.18 3.58
CA ILE A 89 8.26 -8.97 2.75
C ILE A 89 7.06 -8.12 3.15
N ILE A 90 6.07 -8.70 3.82
CA ILE A 90 4.87 -7.98 4.20
C ILE A 90 4.30 -8.58 5.49
N ASP A 91 3.81 -7.73 6.38
CA ASP A 91 3.05 -8.15 7.55
C ASP A 91 1.64 -7.60 7.43
N LEU A 92 0.67 -8.50 7.41
CA LEU A 92 -0.74 -8.15 7.23
C LEU A 92 -1.41 -7.82 8.57
N SER A 93 -2.47 -7.04 8.52
CA SER A 93 -3.36 -6.92 9.67
C SER A 93 -4.07 -8.26 9.92
N ALA A 94 -4.63 -8.42 11.11
CA ALA A 94 -5.34 -9.65 11.45
C ALA A 94 -6.53 -9.88 10.51
N ALA A 95 -7.31 -8.84 10.20
CA ALA A 95 -8.45 -8.97 9.29
C ALA A 95 -8.00 -9.38 7.88
N ALA A 96 -6.90 -8.80 7.41
CA ALA A 96 -6.35 -9.14 6.09
C ALA A 96 -5.91 -10.60 6.05
N ALA A 97 -5.21 -11.06 7.09
CA ALA A 97 -4.77 -12.45 7.16
C ALA A 97 -5.96 -13.42 7.19
N LYS A 98 -7.01 -13.06 7.93
CA LYS A 98 -8.23 -13.89 7.98
C LYS A 98 -8.90 -13.96 6.62
N LYS A 99 -9.03 -12.82 5.95
CA LYS A 99 -9.68 -12.77 4.63
C LYS A 99 -8.88 -13.54 3.59
N LEU A 100 -7.55 -13.44 3.65
CA LEU A 100 -6.67 -14.16 2.74
C LEU A 100 -6.66 -15.66 3.04
N GLY A 101 -7.00 -16.06 4.26
CA GLY A 101 -6.98 -17.45 4.68
C GLY A 101 -5.63 -17.90 5.25
N THR A 102 -4.80 -16.96 5.65
CA THR A 102 -3.45 -17.27 6.17
C THR A 102 -3.34 -17.07 7.68
N TYR A 103 -4.41 -16.66 8.33
CA TYR A 103 -4.38 -16.32 9.76
C TYR A 103 -3.90 -17.51 10.62
N ASP A 104 -4.50 -18.67 10.41
CA ASP A 104 -4.18 -19.85 11.23
C ASP A 104 -2.80 -20.42 10.92
N ARG A 105 -2.33 -20.27 9.69
CA ARG A 105 -0.99 -20.71 9.33
C ARG A 105 0.10 -19.80 9.87
N GLY A 106 -0.23 -18.55 10.20
CA GLY A 106 0.71 -17.57 10.70
C GLY A 106 1.59 -16.96 9.62
N ILE A 107 2.12 -17.75 8.70
CA ILE A 107 2.94 -17.30 7.57
C ILE A 107 2.46 -17.95 6.29
N ALA A 108 2.75 -17.31 5.17
CA ALA A 108 2.40 -17.83 3.86
C ALA A 108 3.38 -17.30 2.81
N LYS A 109 3.65 -18.12 1.79
CA LYS A 109 4.38 -17.65 0.62
C LYS A 109 3.41 -16.87 -0.24
N VAL A 110 3.76 -15.66 -0.59
CA VAL A 110 2.88 -14.75 -1.33
C VAL A 110 3.59 -14.09 -2.49
N ARG A 111 2.79 -13.64 -3.43
CA ARG A 111 3.18 -12.68 -4.45
C ARG A 111 2.46 -11.38 -4.14
N ILE A 112 3.19 -10.28 -4.09
CA ILE A 112 2.57 -8.97 -3.87
C ILE A 112 2.75 -8.10 -5.10
N GLU A 113 1.77 -7.24 -5.34
CA GLU A 113 1.77 -6.29 -6.44
C GLU A 113 1.35 -4.93 -5.92
N ALA A 114 2.21 -3.93 -6.08
CA ALA A 114 1.82 -2.56 -5.77
C ALA A 114 0.97 -2.01 -6.91
N LEU A 115 -0.26 -1.65 -6.60
CA LEU A 115 -1.25 -1.27 -7.60
C LEU A 115 -1.22 0.23 -7.86
N ARG A 116 -1.56 0.58 -9.10
CA ARG A 116 -1.75 1.98 -9.46
C ARG A 116 -3.24 2.27 -9.42
N GLU A 117 -3.63 3.19 -8.56
CA GLU A 117 -5.02 3.60 -8.46
C GLU A 117 -5.42 4.42 -9.66
N ILE A 118 -6.60 4.16 -10.20
CA ILE A 118 -7.18 4.94 -11.27
C ILE A 118 -8.46 5.56 -10.72
N PRO A 119 -8.56 6.89 -10.75
CA PRO A 119 -9.78 7.55 -10.29
C PRO A 119 -10.97 7.13 -11.13
N LEU A 120 -12.12 6.96 -10.50
CA LEU A 120 -13.36 6.70 -11.23
C LEU A 120 -13.70 7.93 -12.05
N LEU A 121 -14.24 7.68 -13.25
CA LEU A 121 -14.61 8.76 -14.15
C LEU A 121 -15.92 9.40 -13.69
N THR A 122 -15.80 10.44 -12.89
CA THR A 122 -16.90 11.33 -12.53
C THR A 122 -16.60 12.70 -13.14
N LYS A 123 -17.57 13.60 -13.11
CA LYS A 123 -17.30 14.96 -13.58
C LYS A 123 -16.11 15.58 -12.87
N SER A 124 -15.99 15.35 -11.59
CA SER A 124 -14.85 15.85 -10.81
C SER A 124 -13.56 15.17 -11.20
N ASN A 125 -13.61 13.86 -11.44
CA ASN A 125 -12.41 13.10 -11.76
C ASN A 125 -11.90 13.38 -13.16
N VAL A 126 -12.77 13.64 -14.10
CA VAL A 126 -12.35 14.03 -15.45
C VAL A 126 -11.50 15.29 -15.38
N ARG A 127 -11.91 16.25 -14.57
CA ARG A 127 -11.14 17.47 -14.39
C ARG A 127 -9.79 17.18 -13.69
N ALA A 128 -9.73 16.24 -12.77
CA ALA A 128 -8.51 15.86 -12.11
C ALA A 128 -7.55 15.12 -13.03
N ILE A 129 -8.07 14.34 -13.96
CA ILE A 129 -7.24 13.61 -14.92
C ILE A 129 -6.62 14.57 -15.93
N ASN A 130 -7.37 15.55 -16.36
CA ASN A 130 -6.93 16.55 -17.33
C ASN A 130 -7.12 17.96 -16.79
N PRO A 131 -6.41 18.30 -15.73
CA PRO A 131 -6.57 19.64 -15.21
C PRO A 131 -6.05 20.64 -16.22
N PRO A 132 -6.69 21.78 -16.35
CA PRO A 132 -6.17 22.83 -17.19
C PRO A 132 -4.81 23.26 -16.63
N LYS A 133 -3.87 23.42 -17.51
CA LYS A 133 -2.55 23.84 -17.08
C LYS A 133 -2.63 25.25 -16.50
N PRO A 134 -2.22 25.44 -15.27
CA PRO A 134 -2.24 26.77 -14.69
C PRO A 134 -1.26 27.66 -15.41
N PRO A 135 -1.62 28.89 -15.67
CA PRO A 135 -0.71 29.80 -16.35
C PRO A 135 0.53 30.02 -15.49
N GLY A 136 1.67 29.98 -16.12
CA GLY A 136 2.92 30.26 -15.44
C GLY A 136 3.46 29.17 -14.54
N VAL A 137 2.78 28.08 -14.43
CA VAL A 137 3.27 27.02 -13.61
C VAL A 137 4.06 26.08 -14.47
N LYS A 138 5.29 25.96 -14.21
CA LYS A 138 6.09 24.95 -14.82
C LYS A 138 5.82 23.68 -14.11
N ALA A 139 5.76 22.70 -14.88
CA ALA A 139 5.64 21.42 -14.35
C ALA A 139 6.86 21.11 -13.61
N THR A 140 6.97 21.52 -12.58
CA THR A 140 8.05 21.25 -11.87
C THR A 140 7.96 20.01 -11.27
N PRO A 141 8.82 19.29 -11.45
CA PRO A 141 8.90 18.13 -10.78
C PRO A 141 9.03 18.47 -9.39
N PRO A 142 8.25 18.02 -8.83
CA PRO A 142 8.31 18.06 -7.53
C PRO A 142 9.53 17.50 -7.09
N ALA A 143 9.98 17.01 -7.81
CA ALA A 143 11.08 16.50 -7.55
C ALA A 143 11.89 17.36 -7.03
N ALA A 144 11.61 18.08 -7.42
CA ALA A 144 12.44 18.78 -7.03
C ALA A 144 12.61 18.61 -5.72
N GLN A 145 12.08 18.30 -5.49
CA GLN A 145 12.33 18.24 -4.46
C GLN A 145 13.20 17.54 -4.19
N THR A 146 13.47 17.41 -4.53
CA THR A 146 14.29 16.87 -4.28
C THR A 146 15.29 17.32 -4.03
N GLY A 147 15.29 17.81 -4.20
CA GLY A 147 16.21 18.18 -4.00
C GLY A 147 16.75 18.30 -3.05
N GLN A 148 16.49 18.39 -2.81
CA GLN A 148 17.01 18.39 -2.09
C GLN A 148 17.81 17.82 -1.63
N MET A 149 17.90 17.54 -1.70
CA MET A 149 18.63 16.98 -1.29
C MET A 149 19.69 16.97 -1.32
N PRO A 150 19.95 17.15 -1.49
CA PRO A 150 21.03 17.13 -1.48
C PRO A 150 21.71 17.85 -0.98
N LYS A 151 21.60 18.16 -0.78
CA LYS A 151 22.23 18.74 -0.36
C LYS A 151 22.93 18.67 0.47
N ILE A 152 22.92 18.60 0.53
CA ILE A 152 23.45 18.52 1.23
C ILE A 152 24.42 18.38 1.50
N LEU A 153 24.78 18.49 1.44
CA LEU A 153 25.75 18.32 1.74
C LEU A 153 26.72 18.69 1.83
N LYS A 154 27.10 19.05 1.80
CA LYS A 154 28.07 19.41 1.90
C LYS A 154 28.80 19.68 2.56
N THR A 155 29.30 19.72 2.68
CA THR A 155 29.97 19.99 3.20
C THR A 155 30.97 19.92 3.52
N ASN A 156 31.60 20.18 3.64
CA ASN A 156 32.70 20.22 3.91
C ASN A 156 33.18 20.45 4.50
#